data_a0793e9615d4fccf0b0f4eef6ca10b6c
#
_entry.id   a0793e9615d4fccf0b0f4eef6ca10b6c
#
_cell.length_a   1.000
_cell.length_b   1.000
_cell.length_c   1.000
_cell.angle_alpha   90.00
_cell.angle_beta   90.00
_cell.angle_gamma   90.00
#
_symmetry.space_group_name_H-M   'P 1'
#
loop_
_entity.id
_entity.type
_entity.pdbx_description
1 polymer ?
#
loop_
_entity_poly.entity_id
_entity_poly.type
_entity_poly.pdbx_seq_one_letter_code
_entity_poly.pdbx_strand_id
1 'polypeptide(L)'
;MIITIARQCGCMGDEIGQRLADEYGLTFYNKEHIVRLAKEKGIYDKFPYFFSEIPVNVLMHSISSDENNVLLSEARKALYPIIGDGDCVIIGRGANYAFSDRPDKVSVFLSGDKAERIKHIADVHNISERKAKVVVNETDSRRAEFHKYCSNQEWGNAAYYDMCIDETRIGADGVVGIIKEYINNCMFDK
;
A
#
# COMPACT_ATOMS: atom_id res chain seq x y z
N MET A 1 1.34 -10.78 -13.40
CA MET A 1 0.42 -9.66 -12.99
C MET A 1 0.80 -9.16 -11.60
N ILE A 2 0.82 -7.85 -11.39
CA ILE A 2 1.01 -7.24 -10.07
C ILE A 2 -0.24 -6.44 -9.68
N ILE A 3 -0.83 -6.75 -8.52
CA ILE A 3 -1.92 -5.96 -7.92
C ILE A 3 -1.34 -5.16 -6.75
N THR A 4 -1.45 -3.85 -6.76
CA THR A 4 -0.99 -2.97 -5.68
C THR A 4 -2.19 -2.32 -4.99
N ILE A 5 -2.27 -2.41 -3.66
CA ILE A 5 -3.37 -1.87 -2.88
C ILE A 5 -2.84 -0.83 -1.87
N ALA A 6 -3.10 0.44 -2.15
CA ALA A 6 -2.99 1.50 -1.15
C ALA A 6 -4.36 1.68 -0.46
N ARG A 7 -4.37 2.07 0.83
CA ARG A 7 -5.63 2.11 1.57
C ARG A 7 -5.58 3.05 2.76
N GLN A 8 -6.69 3.65 3.07
CA GLN A 8 -6.91 4.33 4.34
C GLN A 8 -6.98 3.30 5.48
N CYS A 9 -6.67 3.74 6.70
CA CYS A 9 -6.76 2.89 7.89
C CYS A 9 -8.22 2.50 8.15
N GLY A 10 -8.48 1.22 8.36
CA GLY A 10 -9.82 0.67 8.54
C GLY A 10 -10.51 0.19 7.26
N CYS A 11 -9.88 0.28 6.07
CA CYS A 11 -10.45 -0.20 4.81
C CYS A 11 -9.96 -1.61 4.43
N MET A 12 -9.88 -2.54 5.33
CA MET A 12 -9.70 -3.98 5.14
C MET A 12 -8.71 -4.43 4.03
N GLY A 13 -7.71 -3.58 3.71
CA GLY A 13 -6.84 -3.81 2.54
C GLY A 13 -6.02 -5.10 2.60
N ASP A 14 -5.62 -5.56 3.79
CA ASP A 14 -4.87 -6.81 3.94
C ASP A 14 -5.77 -8.03 3.67
N GLU A 15 -7.04 -8.01 4.12
CA GLU A 15 -8.02 -9.05 3.84
C GLU A 15 -8.36 -9.10 2.34
N ILE A 16 -8.69 -7.96 1.76
CA ILE A 16 -9.00 -7.84 0.32
C ILE A 16 -7.81 -8.33 -0.52
N GLY A 17 -6.59 -7.92 -0.15
CA GLY A 17 -5.39 -8.34 -0.85
C GLY A 17 -5.11 -9.84 -0.74
N GLN A 18 -5.32 -10.45 0.43
CA GLN A 18 -5.17 -11.89 0.60
C GLN A 18 -6.18 -12.66 -0.25
N ARG A 19 -7.45 -12.22 -0.27
CA ARG A 19 -8.50 -12.86 -1.08
C ARG A 19 -8.21 -12.78 -2.58
N LEU A 20 -7.69 -11.66 -3.06
CA LEU A 20 -7.24 -11.53 -4.46
C LEU A 20 -6.05 -12.43 -4.76
N ALA A 21 -5.10 -12.53 -3.83
CA ALA A 21 -3.96 -13.42 -3.98
C ALA A 21 -4.39 -14.89 -4.07
N ASP A 22 -5.31 -15.32 -3.21
CA ASP A 22 -5.86 -16.68 -3.21
C ASP A 22 -6.64 -16.97 -4.50
N GLU A 23 -7.44 -16.01 -4.98
CA GLU A 23 -8.25 -16.14 -6.20
C GLU A 23 -7.41 -16.33 -7.46
N TYR A 24 -6.31 -15.58 -7.57
CA TYR A 24 -5.45 -15.60 -8.76
C TYR A 24 -4.19 -16.46 -8.60
N GLY A 25 -4.01 -17.14 -7.47
CA GLY A 25 -2.80 -17.91 -7.17
C GLY A 25 -1.53 -17.05 -7.08
N LEU A 26 -1.65 -15.80 -6.58
CA LEU A 26 -0.57 -14.84 -6.48
C LEU A 26 0.10 -14.87 -5.10
N THR A 27 1.36 -14.46 -5.05
CA THR A 27 2.04 -14.29 -3.76
C THR A 27 1.56 -13.01 -3.07
N PHE A 28 1.17 -13.11 -1.79
CA PHE A 28 0.72 -11.97 -0.99
C PHE A 28 1.86 -11.33 -0.20
N TYR A 29 2.04 -10.02 -0.35
CA TYR A 29 3.03 -9.22 0.36
C TYR A 29 2.39 -8.07 1.13
N ASN A 30 2.33 -8.18 2.43
CA ASN A 30 2.09 -7.05 3.33
C ASN A 30 3.43 -6.50 3.87
N LYS A 31 3.36 -5.47 4.73
CA LYS A 31 4.54 -4.86 5.34
C LYS A 31 5.43 -5.87 6.06
N GLU A 32 4.85 -6.77 6.83
CA GLU A 32 5.58 -7.75 7.64
C GLU A 32 6.34 -8.74 6.76
N HIS A 33 5.71 -9.24 5.71
CA HIS A 33 6.34 -10.12 4.72
C HIS A 33 7.51 -9.43 4.02
N ILE A 34 7.33 -8.18 3.58
CA ILE A 34 8.38 -7.41 2.90
C ILE A 34 9.57 -7.16 3.83
N VAL A 35 9.32 -6.75 5.08
CA VAL A 35 10.39 -6.50 6.06
C VAL A 35 11.16 -7.78 6.40
N ARG A 36 10.48 -8.90 6.57
CA ARG A 36 11.10 -10.21 6.81
C ARG A 36 12.00 -10.60 5.65
N LEU A 37 11.50 -10.55 4.41
CA LEU A 37 12.26 -10.90 3.22
C LEU A 37 13.44 -9.94 2.98
N ALA A 38 13.27 -8.63 3.30
CA ALA A 38 14.36 -7.67 3.22
C ALA A 38 15.52 -8.04 4.15
N LYS A 39 15.23 -8.49 5.37
CA LYS A 39 16.23 -8.96 6.33
C LYS A 39 16.90 -10.25 5.85
N GLU A 40 16.13 -11.23 5.42
CA GLU A 40 16.63 -12.51 4.90
C GLU A 40 17.57 -12.34 3.71
N LYS A 41 17.27 -11.37 2.83
CA LYS A 41 18.07 -11.07 1.63
C LYS A 41 19.19 -10.05 1.86
N GLY A 42 19.38 -9.55 3.08
CA GLY A 42 20.40 -8.53 3.41
C GLY A 42 20.16 -7.16 2.73
N ILE A 43 18.88 -6.86 2.41
CA ILE A 43 18.48 -5.61 1.75
C ILE A 43 18.06 -4.57 2.78
N TYR A 44 17.62 -5.00 3.97
CA TYR A 44 17.09 -4.13 5.02
C TYR A 44 18.04 -2.99 5.37
N ASP A 45 19.32 -3.30 5.57
CA ASP A 45 20.34 -2.33 5.99
C ASP A 45 20.74 -1.35 4.86
N LYS A 46 20.43 -1.68 3.62
CA LYS A 46 20.65 -0.78 2.47
C LYS A 46 19.58 0.30 2.36
N PHE A 47 18.37 0.02 2.85
CA PHE A 47 17.21 0.92 2.79
C PHE A 47 16.50 0.99 4.16
N PRO A 48 17.22 1.30 5.25
CA PRO A 48 16.68 1.21 6.61
C PRO A 48 15.43 2.08 6.80
N TYR A 49 15.41 3.23 6.18
CA TYR A 49 14.30 4.18 6.26
C TYR A 49 13.05 3.70 5.53
N PHE A 50 13.22 3.04 4.40
CA PHE A 50 12.11 2.46 3.66
C PHE A 50 11.42 1.35 4.46
N PHE A 51 12.17 0.54 5.18
CA PHE A 51 11.64 -0.59 5.94
C PHE A 51 11.28 -0.26 7.39
N SER A 52 11.85 0.81 7.98
CA SER A 52 11.59 1.21 9.36
C SER A 52 10.20 1.84 9.54
N GLU A 53 9.84 2.06 10.81
CA GLU A 53 8.64 2.82 11.19
C GLU A 53 8.97 4.26 11.60
N ILE A 54 10.19 4.71 11.33
CA ILE A 54 10.60 6.07 11.66
C ILE A 54 9.74 7.05 10.86
N PRO A 55 9.07 7.99 11.52
CA PRO A 55 8.28 9.00 10.84
C PRO A 55 9.13 9.82 9.86
N VAL A 56 8.60 10.10 8.67
CA VAL A 56 9.32 10.80 7.60
C VAL A 56 9.79 12.19 8.03
N ASN A 57 9.03 12.89 8.88
CA ASN A 57 9.42 14.18 9.43
C ASN A 57 10.73 14.13 10.25
N VAL A 58 10.97 13.04 10.99
CA VAL A 58 12.23 12.84 11.73
C VAL A 58 13.39 12.62 10.77
N LEU A 59 13.14 11.96 9.66
CA LEU A 59 14.08 11.71 8.58
C LEU A 59 14.48 12.97 7.82
N MET A 60 13.50 13.79 7.46
CA MET A 60 13.73 15.02 6.66
C MET A 60 14.63 16.02 7.37
N HIS A 61 14.68 16.00 8.71
CA HIS A 61 15.64 16.80 9.46
C HIS A 61 17.11 16.32 9.37
N SER A 62 17.31 15.09 8.90
CA SER A 62 18.64 14.45 8.86
C SER A 62 19.26 14.42 7.46
N ILE A 63 18.51 14.86 6.40
CA ILE A 63 18.93 14.69 5.00
C ILE A 63 19.09 16.04 4.33
N SER A 64 20.24 16.24 3.66
CA SER A 64 20.50 17.44 2.85
C SER A 64 19.69 17.43 1.53
N SER A 65 19.45 18.62 0.97
CA SER A 65 18.58 18.83 -0.21
C SER A 65 18.99 18.08 -1.48
N ASP A 66 20.24 17.66 -1.60
CA ASP A 66 20.76 16.94 -2.77
C ASP A 66 20.38 15.44 -2.78
N GLU A 67 19.95 14.91 -1.65
CA GLU A 67 19.58 13.50 -1.50
C GLU A 67 18.11 13.21 -1.87
N ASN A 68 17.29 14.24 -2.09
CA ASN A 68 15.86 14.06 -2.41
C ASN A 68 15.60 13.23 -3.68
N ASN A 69 16.44 13.36 -4.72
CA ASN A 69 16.30 12.56 -5.93
C ASN A 69 16.69 11.09 -5.74
N VAL A 70 17.56 10.80 -4.80
CA VAL A 70 17.98 9.42 -4.45
C VAL A 70 16.83 8.71 -3.73
N LEU A 71 16.10 9.43 -2.88
CA LEU A 71 15.01 8.91 -2.07
C LEU A 71 13.78 8.52 -2.89
N LEU A 72 13.46 9.28 -3.95
CA LEU A 72 12.35 8.99 -4.87
C LEU A 72 12.50 7.63 -5.59
N SER A 73 13.71 7.12 -5.71
CA SER A 73 13.99 5.81 -6.32
C SER A 73 14.01 4.65 -5.32
N GLU A 74 13.94 4.94 -4.02
CA GLU A 74 14.12 3.90 -2.98
C GLU A 74 13.02 2.84 -3.01
N ALA A 75 11.77 3.22 -3.23
CA ALA A 75 10.68 2.25 -3.29
C ALA A 75 10.95 1.15 -4.33
N ARG A 76 11.37 1.52 -5.53
CA ARG A 76 11.72 0.57 -6.59
C ARG A 76 12.96 -0.23 -6.25
N LYS A 77 14.04 0.44 -5.85
CA LYS A 77 15.31 -0.21 -5.48
C LYS A 77 15.17 -1.15 -4.28
N ALA A 78 14.27 -0.83 -3.35
CA ALA A 78 14.01 -1.66 -2.19
C ALA A 78 13.10 -2.85 -2.50
N LEU A 79 12.06 -2.69 -3.34
CA LEU A 79 11.06 -3.73 -3.59
C LEU A 79 11.47 -4.71 -4.69
N TYR A 80 12.12 -4.26 -5.77
CA TYR A 80 12.50 -5.14 -6.87
C TYR A 80 13.39 -6.32 -6.48
N PRO A 81 14.42 -6.16 -5.63
CA PRO A 81 15.25 -7.29 -5.20
C PRO A 81 14.49 -8.31 -4.32
N ILE A 82 13.37 -7.89 -3.72
CA ILE A 82 12.54 -8.75 -2.86
C ILE A 82 11.54 -9.52 -3.71
N ILE A 83 10.83 -8.82 -4.58
CA ILE A 83 9.65 -9.29 -5.31
C ILE A 83 10.05 -9.81 -6.71
N GLY A 84 11.02 -9.13 -7.37
CA GLY A 84 11.40 -9.45 -8.74
C GLY A 84 10.29 -9.18 -9.75
N ASP A 85 10.23 -10.00 -10.78
CA ASP A 85 9.21 -9.96 -11.83
C ASP A 85 8.02 -10.89 -11.54
N GLY A 86 7.96 -11.44 -10.32
CA GLY A 86 6.92 -12.39 -9.93
C GLY A 86 5.52 -11.78 -9.88
N ASP A 87 4.54 -12.65 -10.02
CA ASP A 87 3.13 -12.31 -9.90
C ASP A 87 2.73 -12.20 -8.41
N CYS A 88 2.13 -11.08 -8.02
CA CYS A 88 1.87 -10.83 -6.61
C CYS A 88 0.79 -9.77 -6.33
N VAL A 89 0.31 -9.77 -5.09
CA VAL A 89 -0.46 -8.70 -4.48
C VAL A 89 0.40 -8.01 -3.42
N ILE A 90 0.51 -6.68 -3.50
CA ILE A 90 1.34 -5.89 -2.59
C ILE A 90 0.50 -4.85 -1.87
N ILE A 91 0.62 -4.81 -0.55
CA ILE A 91 -0.12 -3.87 0.28
C ILE A 91 0.74 -2.68 0.71
N GLY A 92 0.46 -1.50 0.15
CA GLY A 92 1.13 -0.24 0.48
C GLY A 92 2.57 -0.14 -0.05
N ARG A 93 3.48 0.46 0.74
CA ARG A 93 4.93 0.61 0.44
C ARG A 93 5.27 1.38 -0.84
N GLY A 94 4.36 2.23 -1.34
CA GLY A 94 4.58 2.93 -2.60
C GLY A 94 4.66 1.98 -3.81
N ALA A 95 4.09 0.77 -3.71
CA ALA A 95 4.19 -0.25 -4.73
C ALA A 95 3.56 0.19 -6.07
N ASN A 96 2.47 0.97 -6.06
CA ASN A 96 1.88 1.54 -7.27
C ASN A 96 2.89 2.40 -8.06
N TYR A 97 3.77 3.12 -7.36
CA TYR A 97 4.86 3.89 -7.95
C TYR A 97 6.07 3.01 -8.31
N ALA A 98 6.47 2.12 -7.40
CA ALA A 98 7.65 1.26 -7.62
C ALA A 98 7.54 0.38 -8.87
N PHE A 99 6.32 -0.07 -9.19
CA PHE A 99 6.02 -0.92 -10.35
C PHE A 99 5.23 -0.18 -11.46
N SER A 100 5.37 1.14 -11.54
CA SER A 100 4.61 1.97 -12.50
C SER A 100 4.90 1.67 -13.97
N ASP A 101 6.04 1.08 -14.28
CA ASP A 101 6.45 0.68 -15.61
C ASP A 101 6.00 -0.74 -16.03
N ARG A 102 5.39 -1.48 -15.11
CA ARG A 102 4.84 -2.81 -15.41
C ARG A 102 3.51 -2.67 -16.17
N PRO A 103 3.40 -3.22 -17.40
CA PRO A 103 2.17 -3.14 -18.20
C PRO A 103 1.03 -3.99 -17.63
N ASP A 104 1.36 -5.00 -16.83
CA ASP A 104 0.44 -5.93 -16.17
C ASP A 104 0.15 -5.55 -14.69
N LYS A 105 0.39 -4.27 -14.34
CA LYS A 105 0.07 -3.74 -13.01
C LYS A 105 -1.39 -3.29 -12.93
N VAL A 106 -2.05 -3.65 -11.84
CA VAL A 106 -3.32 -3.09 -11.40
C VAL A 106 -3.12 -2.37 -10.07
N SER A 107 -3.43 -1.08 -10.02
CA SER A 107 -3.25 -0.24 -8.84
C SER A 107 -4.59 0.24 -8.28
N VAL A 108 -4.82 -0.03 -7.00
CA VAL A 108 -6.07 0.27 -6.30
C VAL A 108 -5.81 1.14 -5.09
N PHE A 109 -6.66 2.14 -4.87
CA PHE A 109 -6.74 2.90 -3.65
C PHE A 109 -8.09 2.63 -2.96
N LEU A 110 -8.04 2.17 -1.71
CA LEU A 110 -9.24 1.95 -0.90
C LEU A 110 -9.43 3.14 0.05
N SER A 111 -10.58 3.76 -0.06
CA SER A 111 -11.06 4.82 0.83
C SER A 111 -12.35 4.40 1.54
N GLY A 112 -12.82 5.21 2.47
CA GLY A 112 -14.08 4.96 3.12
C GLY A 112 -14.51 6.08 4.07
N ASP A 113 -15.78 6.04 4.48
CA ASP A 113 -16.30 6.96 5.46
C ASP A 113 -15.50 6.91 6.77
N LYS A 114 -15.14 8.06 7.28
CA LYS A 114 -14.23 8.15 8.43
C LYS A 114 -14.83 7.58 9.71
N ALA A 115 -16.14 7.72 9.92
CA ALA A 115 -16.81 7.22 11.11
C ALA A 115 -16.86 5.69 11.09
N GLU A 116 -17.19 5.10 9.93
CA GLU A 116 -17.19 3.64 9.74
C GLU A 116 -15.80 3.04 9.92
N ARG A 117 -14.76 3.67 9.39
CA ARG A 117 -13.36 3.23 9.57
C ARG A 117 -12.92 3.30 11.04
N ILE A 118 -13.31 4.34 11.77
CA ILE A 118 -13.04 4.47 13.21
C ILE A 118 -13.73 3.36 13.99
N LYS A 119 -15.01 3.10 13.69
CA LYS A 119 -15.78 2.04 14.31
C LYS A 119 -15.16 0.68 14.07
N HIS A 120 -14.80 0.38 12.82
CA HIS A 120 -14.12 -0.86 12.47
C HIS A 120 -12.81 -1.05 13.26
N ILE A 121 -11.96 -0.02 13.35
CA ILE A 121 -10.72 -0.09 14.14
C ILE A 121 -11.00 -0.25 15.65
N ALA A 122 -12.05 0.38 16.16
CA ALA A 122 -12.45 0.20 17.56
C ALA A 122 -12.84 -1.24 17.86
N ASP A 123 -13.63 -1.85 16.98
CA ASP A 123 -14.11 -3.22 17.10
C ASP A 123 -12.95 -4.24 16.97
N VAL A 124 -12.13 -4.13 15.91
CA VAL A 124 -11.00 -5.06 15.65
C VAL A 124 -9.98 -5.06 16.78
N HIS A 125 -9.65 -3.87 17.33
CA HIS A 125 -8.64 -3.75 18.38
C HIS A 125 -9.21 -3.75 19.80
N ASN A 126 -10.54 -3.86 19.95
CA ASN A 126 -11.25 -3.78 21.23
C ASN A 126 -10.83 -2.53 22.05
N ILE A 127 -10.89 -1.37 21.39
CA ILE A 127 -10.57 -0.06 21.98
C ILE A 127 -11.73 0.93 21.83
N SER A 128 -11.73 1.99 22.62
CA SER A 128 -12.76 3.03 22.47
C SER A 128 -12.62 3.76 21.12
N GLU A 129 -13.74 4.24 20.54
CA GLU A 129 -13.74 5.04 19.32
C GLU A 129 -12.85 6.28 19.42
N ARG A 130 -12.74 6.89 20.60
CA ARG A 130 -11.81 8.01 20.85
C ARG A 130 -10.36 7.61 20.58
N LYS A 131 -9.95 6.42 21.04
CA LYS A 131 -8.60 5.88 20.77
C LYS A 131 -8.47 5.47 19.29
N ALA A 132 -9.48 4.82 18.74
CA ALA A 132 -9.51 4.41 17.33
C ALA A 132 -9.37 5.60 16.38
N LYS A 133 -10.02 6.74 16.69
CA LYS A 133 -9.90 8.00 15.94
C LYS A 133 -8.44 8.50 15.88
N VAL A 134 -7.72 8.40 16.98
CA VAL A 134 -6.28 8.77 17.02
C VAL A 134 -5.49 7.82 16.10
N VAL A 135 -5.70 6.51 16.24
CA VAL A 135 -5.03 5.48 15.42
C VAL A 135 -5.29 5.70 13.92
N VAL A 136 -6.54 5.94 13.53
CA VAL A 136 -6.93 6.19 12.14
C VAL A 136 -6.22 7.44 11.59
N ASN A 137 -6.28 8.56 12.31
CA ASN A 137 -5.67 9.80 11.87
C ASN A 137 -4.15 9.70 11.73
N GLU A 138 -3.47 9.15 12.74
CA GLU A 138 -2.01 9.02 12.73
C GLU A 138 -1.52 8.04 11.67
N THR A 139 -2.27 6.95 11.46
CA THR A 139 -1.93 5.94 10.44
C THR A 139 -2.10 6.51 9.04
N ASP A 140 -3.19 7.23 8.76
CA ASP A 140 -3.41 7.85 7.48
C ASP A 140 -2.37 8.95 7.19
N SER A 141 -2.03 9.79 8.20
CA SER A 141 -0.97 10.79 8.06
C SER A 141 0.38 10.15 7.73
N ARG A 142 0.80 9.14 8.48
CA ARG A 142 2.06 8.41 8.21
C ARG A 142 2.09 7.76 6.82
N ARG A 143 0.97 7.21 6.36
CA ARG A 143 0.87 6.61 5.01
C ARG A 143 0.99 7.67 3.92
N ALA A 144 0.32 8.80 4.09
CA ALA A 144 0.38 9.92 3.15
C ALA A 144 1.80 10.51 3.07
N GLU A 145 2.44 10.75 4.22
CA GLU A 145 3.82 11.23 4.30
C GLU A 145 4.81 10.24 3.65
N PHE A 146 4.68 8.96 3.97
CA PHE A 146 5.53 7.91 3.39
C PHE A 146 5.34 7.82 1.87
N HIS A 147 4.10 7.87 1.39
CA HIS A 147 3.82 7.84 -0.04
C HIS A 147 4.42 9.05 -0.76
N LYS A 148 4.22 10.24 -0.21
CA LYS A 148 4.82 11.49 -0.72
C LYS A 148 6.33 11.41 -0.78
N TYR A 149 6.95 10.87 0.28
CA TYR A 149 8.39 10.66 0.36
C TYR A 149 8.90 9.69 -0.72
N CYS A 150 8.23 8.54 -0.91
CA CYS A 150 8.65 7.50 -1.85
C CYS A 150 8.39 7.84 -3.32
N SER A 151 7.41 8.69 -3.63
CA SER A 151 6.89 8.87 -5.00
C SER A 151 6.78 10.30 -5.45
N ASN A 152 6.89 11.26 -4.53
CA ASN A 152 6.51 12.67 -4.72
C ASN A 152 5.06 12.87 -5.20
N GLN A 153 4.20 11.86 -5.10
CA GLN A 153 2.79 11.88 -5.47
C GLN A 153 1.92 12.18 -4.25
N GLU A 154 0.74 12.72 -4.49
CA GLU A 154 -0.29 12.88 -3.47
C GLU A 154 -1.00 11.54 -3.25
N TRP A 155 -1.02 11.09 -2.00
CA TRP A 155 -1.64 9.83 -1.62
C TRP A 155 -3.17 9.88 -1.78
N GLY A 156 -3.73 8.90 -2.47
CA GLY A 156 -5.17 8.82 -2.76
C GLY A 156 -5.63 9.71 -3.91
N ASN A 157 -4.73 10.43 -4.59
CA ASN A 157 -5.10 11.14 -5.81
C ASN A 157 -5.36 10.15 -6.95
N ALA A 158 -6.58 10.18 -7.49
CA ALA A 158 -7.05 9.23 -8.49
C ALA A 158 -6.18 9.15 -9.76
N ALA A 159 -5.42 10.21 -10.07
CA ALA A 159 -4.52 10.22 -11.24
C ALA A 159 -3.38 9.16 -11.15
N TYR A 160 -3.13 8.60 -9.97
CA TYR A 160 -2.03 7.64 -9.73
C TYR A 160 -2.50 6.21 -9.49
N TYR A 161 -3.79 5.95 -9.64
CA TYR A 161 -4.39 4.63 -9.44
C TYR A 161 -5.32 4.29 -10.59
N ASP A 162 -5.42 3.01 -10.94
CA ASP A 162 -6.38 2.53 -11.93
C ASP A 162 -7.81 2.57 -11.36
N MET A 163 -7.94 2.37 -10.04
CA MET A 163 -9.22 2.42 -9.32
C MET A 163 -9.08 3.10 -7.95
N CYS A 164 -10.07 3.94 -7.61
CA CYS A 164 -10.29 4.45 -6.25
C CYS A 164 -11.68 4.01 -5.80
N ILE A 165 -11.76 3.20 -4.72
CA ILE A 165 -13.00 2.52 -4.32
C ILE A 165 -13.33 2.89 -2.88
N ASP A 166 -14.59 3.28 -2.61
CA ASP A 166 -15.12 3.44 -1.26
C ASP A 166 -15.50 2.07 -0.70
N GLU A 167 -14.61 1.49 0.08
CA GLU A 167 -14.76 0.15 0.67
C GLU A 167 -15.90 0.11 1.69
N THR A 168 -16.08 1.16 2.50
CA THR A 168 -17.10 1.18 3.55
C THR A 168 -18.53 1.11 3.01
N ARG A 169 -18.75 1.46 1.73
CA ARG A 169 -20.06 1.39 1.08
C ARG A 169 -20.41 0.02 0.53
N ILE A 170 -19.42 -0.71 0.05
CA ILE A 170 -19.68 -1.96 -0.69
C ILE A 170 -19.09 -3.19 0.00
N GLY A 171 -18.27 -2.98 1.04
CA GLY A 171 -17.60 -4.05 1.77
C GLY A 171 -16.52 -4.78 0.97
N ALA A 172 -15.78 -5.65 1.64
CA ALA A 172 -14.68 -6.38 1.03
C ALA A 172 -15.12 -7.25 -0.17
N ASP A 173 -16.30 -7.89 -0.11
CA ASP A 173 -16.85 -8.70 -1.21
C ASP A 173 -17.08 -7.86 -2.46
N GLY A 174 -17.68 -6.68 -2.31
CA GLY A 174 -17.93 -5.76 -3.41
C GLY A 174 -16.64 -5.24 -4.02
N VAL A 175 -15.65 -4.89 -3.20
CA VAL A 175 -14.33 -4.45 -3.66
C VAL A 175 -13.63 -5.54 -4.47
N VAL A 176 -13.57 -6.77 -3.96
CA VAL A 176 -12.97 -7.90 -4.68
C VAL A 176 -13.68 -8.13 -6.01
N GLY A 177 -15.03 -8.08 -6.04
CA GLY A 177 -15.81 -8.22 -7.26
C GLY A 177 -15.46 -7.17 -8.32
N ILE A 178 -15.39 -5.88 -7.93
CA ILE A 178 -15.03 -4.79 -8.86
C ILE A 178 -13.61 -4.95 -9.41
N ILE A 179 -12.64 -5.31 -8.55
CA ILE A 179 -11.26 -5.51 -8.99
C ILE A 179 -11.16 -6.68 -9.97
N LYS A 180 -11.87 -7.79 -9.71
CA LYS A 180 -11.93 -8.94 -10.62
C LYS A 180 -12.51 -8.56 -11.98
N GLU A 181 -13.60 -7.82 -12.00
CA GLU A 181 -14.23 -7.35 -13.24
C GLU A 181 -13.28 -6.44 -14.04
N TYR A 182 -12.59 -5.52 -13.36
CA TYR A 182 -11.58 -4.68 -14.01
C TYR A 182 -10.43 -5.50 -14.61
N ILE A 183 -9.91 -6.48 -13.88
CA ILE A 183 -8.82 -7.35 -14.35
C ILE A 183 -9.27 -8.14 -15.58
N ASN A 184 -10.47 -8.73 -15.56
CA ASN A 184 -11.03 -9.51 -16.67
C ASN A 184 -11.11 -8.66 -17.94
N ASN A 185 -11.66 -7.45 -17.84
CA ASN A 185 -11.83 -6.56 -18.99
C ASN A 185 -10.51 -5.96 -19.52
N CYS A 186 -9.49 -5.77 -18.66
CA CYS A 186 -8.25 -5.10 -19.08
C CYS A 186 -7.11 -6.06 -19.45
N MET A 187 -7.11 -7.26 -18.89
CA MET A 187 -5.96 -8.17 -18.98
C MET A 187 -6.21 -9.42 -19.82
N PHE A 188 -7.45 -9.88 -19.91
CA PHE A 188 -7.80 -11.13 -20.58
C PHE A 188 -8.58 -10.97 -21.89
N ASP A 189 -9.08 -9.76 -22.20
CA ASP A 189 -9.82 -9.47 -23.44
C ASP A 189 -8.95 -8.85 -24.56
N LYS A 190 -7.64 -9.15 -24.60
CA LYS A 190 -6.76 -8.71 -25.68
C LYS A 190 -6.18 -9.87 -26.46
#